data_ab856f16bb31aabdca23f02aafe5542b
#
_entry.id   ab856f16bb31aabdca23f02aafe5542b
#
_cell.length_a   1.000
_cell.length_b   1.000
_cell.length_c   1.000
_cell.angle_alpha   90.00
_cell.angle_beta   90.00
_cell.angle_gamma   90.00
#
_symmetry.space_group_name_H-M   'P 1'
#
loop_
_entity.id
_entity.type
_entity.pdbx_description
1 polymer ?
#
loop_
_entity_poly.entity_id
_entity_poly.type
_entity_poly.pdbx_seq_one_letter_code
_entity_poly.pdbx_strand_id
1 'polypeptide(L)'
;MPIPKIGNVKYKVKKSNAGLGIFAEEPIKRGTWIIEYVGKVINGRKEVEAYPDNKYLFETSAVRMIDGSARSNTARYINHSCKPNCEVDIIGGRVFVKAIKRIEAGEELNYDYGKE
;
A
#
# COMPACT_ATOMS: atom_id res chain seq x y z
N MET A 1 6.85 17.20 7.55
CA MET A 1 6.44 16.84 6.17
C MET A 1 4.94 16.94 6.02
N PRO A 2 4.45 17.64 5.01
CA PRO A 2 3.01 17.65 4.78
C PRO A 2 2.54 16.27 4.32
N ILE A 3 1.34 15.91 4.78
CA ILE A 3 0.71 14.66 4.36
C ILE A 3 0.29 14.80 2.89
N PRO A 4 0.60 13.81 2.04
CA PRO A 4 0.23 13.89 0.63
C PRO A 4 -1.29 13.91 0.44
N LYS A 5 -1.71 14.59 -0.60
CA LYS A 5 -3.12 14.61 -0.99
C LYS A 5 -3.39 13.44 -1.92
N ILE A 6 -4.28 12.54 -1.50
CA ILE A 6 -4.71 11.42 -2.34
C ILE A 6 -5.47 11.95 -3.55
N GLY A 7 -5.08 11.50 -4.74
CA GLY A 7 -5.73 11.90 -5.98
C GLY A 7 -7.11 11.26 -6.15
N ASN A 8 -7.88 11.79 -7.09
CA ASN A 8 -9.16 11.20 -7.45
C ASN A 8 -8.92 10.06 -8.44
N VAL A 9 -8.51 8.91 -7.90
CA VAL A 9 -8.10 7.75 -8.69
C VAL A 9 -9.22 6.73 -8.73
N LYS A 10 -9.52 6.22 -9.93
CA LYS A 10 -10.50 5.16 -10.10
C LYS A 10 -9.81 3.83 -10.28
N TYR A 11 -10.09 2.92 -9.37
CA TYR A 11 -9.54 1.57 -9.38
C TYR A 11 -10.60 0.57 -8.91
N LYS A 12 -10.32 -0.70 -9.14
CA LYS A 12 -11.25 -1.77 -8.80
C LYS A 12 -10.48 -2.95 -8.25
N VAL A 13 -11.03 -3.57 -7.20
CA VAL A 13 -10.52 -4.84 -6.68
C VAL A 13 -11.14 -5.96 -7.50
N LYS A 14 -10.32 -6.80 -8.10
CA LYS A 14 -10.82 -7.96 -8.85
C LYS A 14 -9.78 -9.07 -8.89
N LYS A 15 -10.14 -10.19 -9.50
CA LYS A 15 -9.30 -11.38 -9.55
C LYS A 15 -7.99 -11.11 -10.28
N SER A 16 -6.88 -11.56 -9.70
CA SER A 16 -5.54 -11.49 -10.23
C SER A 16 -4.93 -12.89 -10.26
N ASN A 17 -3.67 -13.02 -10.67
CA ASN A 17 -3.00 -14.32 -10.77
C ASN A 17 -2.90 -15.06 -9.44
N ALA A 18 -2.80 -14.35 -8.33
CA ALA A 18 -2.55 -14.94 -7.01
C ALA A 18 -3.62 -14.51 -5.99
N GLY A 19 -4.88 -14.46 -6.41
CA GLY A 19 -5.97 -14.02 -5.55
C GLY A 19 -6.56 -12.72 -6.05
N LEU A 20 -6.81 -11.76 -5.14
CA LEU A 20 -7.33 -10.45 -5.53
C LEU A 20 -6.20 -9.47 -5.80
N GLY A 21 -6.48 -8.47 -6.62
CA GLY A 21 -5.57 -7.38 -6.92
C GLY A 21 -6.35 -6.09 -7.13
N ILE A 22 -5.63 -4.98 -7.26
CA ILE A 22 -6.23 -3.68 -7.56
C ILE A 22 -5.83 -3.30 -8.99
N PHE A 23 -6.82 -2.95 -9.79
CA PHE A 23 -6.63 -2.62 -11.22
C PHE A 23 -7.11 -1.18 -11.48
N ALA A 24 -6.32 -0.43 -12.23
CA ALA A 24 -6.72 0.92 -12.64
C ALA A 24 -7.91 0.84 -13.60
N GLU A 25 -8.92 1.67 -13.38
CA GLU A 25 -10.06 1.78 -14.30
C GLU A 25 -9.88 2.92 -15.28
N GLU A 26 -9.01 3.87 -14.95
CA GLU A 26 -8.64 5.00 -15.79
C GLU A 26 -7.13 5.16 -15.71
N PRO A 27 -6.50 5.85 -16.69
CA PRO A 27 -5.07 6.11 -16.60
C PRO A 27 -4.72 6.91 -15.34
N ILE A 28 -3.59 6.55 -14.73
CA ILE A 28 -3.07 7.22 -13.54
C ILE A 28 -1.75 7.87 -13.91
N LYS A 29 -1.62 9.16 -13.66
CA LYS A 29 -0.40 9.90 -13.96
C LYS A 29 0.72 9.53 -13.00
N ARG A 30 1.95 9.50 -13.50
CA ARG A 30 3.14 9.37 -12.67
C ARG A 30 3.12 10.44 -11.58
N GLY A 31 3.47 10.05 -10.35
CA GLY A 31 3.51 10.96 -9.22
C GLY A 31 2.19 11.11 -8.47
N THR A 32 1.12 10.48 -8.95
CA THR A 32 -0.18 10.53 -8.26
C THR A 32 -0.12 9.69 -7.00
N TRP A 33 -0.55 10.29 -5.89
CA TRP A 33 -0.78 9.55 -4.65
C TRP A 33 -2.13 8.85 -4.77
N ILE A 34 -2.12 7.52 -4.67
CA ILE A 34 -3.27 6.69 -5.05
C ILE A 34 -4.12 6.33 -3.83
N ILE A 35 -3.48 5.86 -2.77
CA ILE A 35 -4.20 5.30 -1.62
C ILE A 35 -3.29 5.29 -0.41
N GLU A 36 -3.87 5.29 0.77
CA GLU A 36 -3.15 5.09 2.02
C GLU A 36 -3.35 3.65 2.50
N TYR A 37 -2.27 3.02 2.97
CA TYR A 37 -2.30 1.72 3.63
C TYR A 37 -2.65 1.96 5.10
N VAL A 38 -3.85 1.55 5.49
CA VAL A 38 -4.40 1.90 6.80
C VAL A 38 -4.63 0.67 7.67
N GLY A 39 -4.65 0.87 8.98
CA GLY A 39 -4.94 -0.21 9.90
C GLY A 39 -4.63 0.16 11.34
N LYS A 40 -4.66 -0.85 12.19
CA LYS A 40 -4.34 -0.69 13.61
C LYS A 40 -2.85 -0.39 13.76
N VAL A 41 -2.53 0.65 14.51
CA VAL A 41 -1.15 1.01 14.81
C VAL A 41 -0.69 0.24 16.04
N ILE A 42 0.43 -0.45 15.91
CA ILE A 42 1.12 -1.14 17.00
C ILE A 42 2.38 -0.32 17.29
N ASN A 43 2.48 0.24 18.48
CA ASN A 43 3.54 1.16 18.82
C ASN A 43 4.25 0.71 20.09
N GLY A 44 5.56 0.57 20.00
CA GLY A 44 6.40 0.13 21.13
C GLY A 44 7.08 -1.19 20.83
N ARG A 45 8.32 -1.33 21.32
CA ARG A 45 9.13 -2.54 21.08
C ARG A 45 8.44 -3.81 21.56
N LYS A 46 7.93 -3.79 22.80
CA LYS A 46 7.27 -4.97 23.36
C LYS A 46 6.01 -5.35 22.61
N GLU A 47 5.22 -4.34 22.26
CA GLU A 47 3.96 -4.52 21.54
C GLU A 47 4.21 -5.10 20.14
N VAL A 48 5.23 -4.60 19.45
CA VAL A 48 5.61 -5.09 18.11
C VAL A 48 6.10 -6.52 18.19
N GLU A 49 6.99 -6.83 19.14
CA GLU A 49 7.56 -8.17 19.29
C GLU A 49 6.52 -9.21 19.68
N ALA A 50 5.52 -8.81 20.47
CA ALA A 50 4.47 -9.71 20.95
C ALA A 50 3.30 -9.85 19.98
N TYR A 51 3.22 -9.01 18.95
CA TYR A 51 2.06 -9.00 18.06
C TYR A 51 2.05 -10.24 17.17
N PRO A 52 0.89 -10.91 17.01
CA PRO A 52 0.81 -12.09 16.12
C PRO A 52 1.17 -11.73 14.68
N ASP A 53 2.02 -12.54 14.07
CA ASP A 53 2.46 -12.30 12.70
C ASP A 53 1.33 -12.52 11.69
N ASN A 54 1.30 -11.68 10.65
CA ASN A 54 0.45 -11.88 9.49
C ASN A 54 1.04 -11.13 8.30
N LYS A 55 0.60 -11.49 7.09
CA LYS A 55 1.19 -10.95 5.86
C LYS A 55 0.85 -9.48 5.59
N TYR A 56 -0.03 -8.88 6.38
CA TYR A 56 -0.46 -7.49 6.20
C TYR A 56 0.19 -6.53 7.19
N LEU A 57 1.15 -7.00 7.97
CA LEU A 57 1.92 -6.13 8.87
C LEU A 57 2.88 -5.29 8.04
N PHE A 58 2.87 -3.99 8.27
CA PHE A 58 3.74 -3.04 7.59
C PHE A 58 4.58 -2.30 8.62
N GLU A 59 5.89 -2.56 8.63
CA GLU A 59 6.80 -1.91 9.57
C GLU A 59 7.09 -0.48 9.12
N THR A 60 6.75 0.50 9.97
CA THR A 60 7.04 1.90 9.69
C THR A 60 8.29 2.37 10.39
N SER A 61 8.75 1.62 11.42
CA SER A 61 10.03 1.83 12.09
C SER A 61 10.38 0.55 12.85
N ALA A 62 11.53 0.55 13.53
CA ALA A 62 11.96 -0.60 14.33
C ALA A 62 10.99 -0.92 15.49
N VAL A 63 10.19 0.06 15.93
CA VAL A 63 9.30 -0.09 17.10
C VAL A 63 7.85 0.25 16.77
N ARG A 64 7.49 0.30 15.49
CA ARG A 64 6.13 0.69 15.10
C ARG A 64 5.75 -0.02 13.81
N MET A 65 4.49 -0.48 13.75
CA MET A 65 3.95 -1.09 12.54
C MET A 65 2.45 -0.86 12.43
N ILE A 66 1.92 -1.12 11.25
CA ILE A 66 0.50 -1.04 10.97
C ILE A 66 0.02 -2.45 10.60
N ASP A 67 -1.05 -2.90 11.24
CA ASP A 67 -1.72 -4.13 10.87
C ASP A 67 -2.82 -3.80 9.87
N GLY A 68 -2.54 -4.04 8.60
CA GLY A 68 -3.45 -3.75 7.50
C GLY A 68 -4.37 -4.90 7.12
N SER A 69 -4.60 -5.86 8.01
CA SER A 69 -5.38 -7.05 7.70
C SER A 69 -6.89 -6.82 7.59
N ALA A 70 -7.40 -5.69 8.08
CA ALA A 70 -8.83 -5.40 7.99
C ALA A 70 -9.24 -5.17 6.53
N ARG A 71 -10.43 -5.63 6.15
CA ARG A 71 -10.94 -5.47 4.78
C ARG A 71 -11.16 -4.01 4.40
N SER A 72 -11.35 -3.13 5.38
CA SER A 72 -11.46 -1.68 5.15
C SER A 72 -10.16 -1.08 4.62
N ASN A 73 -9.03 -1.77 4.76
CA ASN A 73 -7.78 -1.37 4.15
C ASN A 73 -7.71 -1.92 2.72
N THR A 74 -8.24 -1.18 1.76
CA THR A 74 -8.26 -1.61 0.36
C THR A 74 -6.84 -1.82 -0.18
N ALA A 75 -5.86 -1.05 0.29
CA ALA A 75 -4.47 -1.18 -0.15
C ALA A 75 -3.86 -2.57 0.14
N ARG A 76 -4.47 -3.34 1.05
CA ARG A 76 -4.01 -4.71 1.33
C ARG A 76 -4.02 -5.62 0.10
N TYR A 77 -4.81 -5.28 -0.90
CA TYR A 77 -4.95 -6.08 -2.13
C TYR A 77 -3.92 -5.76 -3.19
N ILE A 78 -3.03 -4.77 -2.97
CA ILE A 78 -1.96 -4.48 -3.93
C ILE A 78 -0.92 -5.60 -3.85
N ASN A 79 -0.64 -6.22 -4.99
CA ASN A 79 0.26 -7.35 -5.06
C ASN A 79 1.71 -6.90 -5.27
N HIS A 80 2.65 -7.82 -5.01
CA HIS A 80 4.08 -7.58 -5.19
C HIS A 80 4.47 -7.64 -6.67
N SER A 81 5.45 -6.83 -7.05
CA SER A 81 6.19 -6.97 -8.30
C SER A 81 7.61 -6.49 -8.12
N CYS A 82 8.57 -7.20 -8.74
CA CYS A 82 9.96 -6.76 -8.79
C CYS A 82 10.18 -5.67 -9.83
N LYS A 83 9.19 -5.45 -10.71
CA LYS A 83 9.17 -4.34 -11.68
C LYS A 83 7.90 -3.52 -11.46
N PRO A 84 7.84 -2.78 -10.34
CA PRO A 84 6.59 -2.18 -9.92
C PRO A 84 6.22 -0.92 -10.68
N ASN A 85 4.92 -0.59 -10.66
CA ASN A 85 4.43 0.69 -11.16
C ASN A 85 4.08 1.67 -10.03
N CYS A 86 4.19 1.21 -8.78
CA CYS A 86 3.96 2.05 -7.60
C CYS A 86 5.10 1.88 -6.62
N GLU A 87 5.19 2.81 -5.68
CA GLU A 87 6.06 2.69 -4.52
C GLU A 87 5.30 3.15 -3.27
N VAL A 88 5.79 2.73 -2.10
CA VAL A 88 5.23 3.18 -0.83
C VAL A 88 6.19 4.13 -0.16
N ASP A 89 5.65 5.20 0.43
CA ASP A 89 6.41 6.15 1.24
C ASP A 89 5.80 6.23 2.63
N ILE A 90 6.67 6.28 3.62
CA ILE A 90 6.27 6.45 5.02
C ILE A 90 6.44 7.94 5.35
N ILE A 91 5.33 8.61 5.63
CA ILE A 91 5.31 10.04 5.89
C ILE A 91 4.51 10.29 7.17
N GLY A 92 5.16 10.83 8.19
CA GLY A 92 4.52 11.07 9.47
C GLY A 92 3.99 9.80 10.14
N GLY A 93 4.65 8.66 9.92
CA GLY A 93 4.23 7.37 10.45
C GLY A 93 3.07 6.74 9.71
N ARG A 94 2.66 7.32 8.60
CA ARG A 94 1.58 6.82 7.74
C ARG A 94 2.16 6.32 6.43
N VAL A 95 1.48 5.40 5.79
CA VAL A 95 1.98 4.69 4.61
C VAL A 95 1.13 5.06 3.40
N PHE A 96 1.77 5.62 2.38
CA PHE A 96 1.10 6.10 1.18
C PHE A 96 1.66 5.41 -0.06
N VAL A 97 0.79 5.10 -1.00
CA VAL A 97 1.15 4.47 -2.27
C VAL A 97 1.07 5.49 -3.39
N LYS A 98 2.16 5.59 -4.17
CA LYS A 98 2.31 6.57 -5.24
C LYS A 98 2.64 5.87 -6.55
N ALA A 99 2.07 6.34 -7.66
CA ALA A 99 2.46 5.88 -8.99
C ALA A 99 3.87 6.39 -9.33
N ILE A 100 4.78 5.50 -9.72
CA ILE A 100 6.14 5.87 -10.12
C ILE A 100 6.32 5.93 -11.63
N LYS A 101 5.27 5.57 -12.36
CA LYS A 101 5.17 5.75 -13.81
C LYS A 101 3.71 5.86 -14.17
N ARG A 102 3.41 6.24 -15.40
CA ARG A 102 2.04 6.25 -15.90
C ARG A 102 1.49 4.83 -15.87
N ILE A 103 0.27 4.68 -15.36
CA ILE A 103 -0.42 3.40 -15.31
C ILE A 103 -1.64 3.51 -16.23
N GLU A 104 -1.77 2.57 -17.17
CA GLU A 104 -2.89 2.58 -18.11
C GLU A 104 -4.12 1.92 -17.50
N ALA A 105 -5.29 2.27 -18.04
CA ALA A 105 -6.53 1.59 -17.65
C ALA A 105 -6.38 0.07 -17.89
N GLY A 106 -6.80 -0.72 -16.92
CA GLY A 106 -6.70 -2.18 -16.97
C GLY A 106 -5.43 -2.75 -16.38
N GLU A 107 -4.41 -1.92 -16.12
CA GLU A 107 -3.19 -2.41 -15.49
C GLU A 107 -3.39 -2.65 -13.99
N GLU A 108 -2.75 -3.69 -13.49
CA GLU A 108 -2.74 -3.97 -12.06
C GLU A 108 -1.72 -3.09 -11.35
N LEU A 109 -2.10 -2.52 -10.20
CA LEU A 109 -1.20 -1.78 -9.33
C LEU A 109 -0.33 -2.76 -8.57
N ASN A 110 0.95 -2.43 -8.42
CA ASN A 110 1.88 -3.27 -7.67
C ASN A 110 3.02 -2.44 -7.10
N TYR A 111 3.64 -2.94 -6.05
CA TYR A 111 4.86 -2.36 -5.52
C TYR A 111 5.79 -3.48 -5.04
N ASP A 112 7.07 -3.14 -4.88
CA ASP A 112 8.06 -4.11 -4.41
C ASP A 112 8.02 -4.18 -2.88
N TYR A 113 7.53 -5.29 -2.34
CA TYR A 113 7.38 -5.50 -0.90
C TYR A 113 8.70 -5.45 -0.14
N GLY A 114 9.81 -5.73 -0.82
CA GLY A 114 11.12 -5.72 -0.20
C GLY A 114 11.78 -4.35 -0.14
N LYS A 115 11.11 -3.29 -0.58
CA LYS A 115 11.68 -1.94 -0.67
C LYS A 115 10.99 -0.89 0.20
N GLU A 116 10.14 -1.27 1.15
CA GLU A 116 9.55 -0.29 2.06
C GLU A 116 10.53 0.27 3.10
#